data_3732ed1b4ae998ce7dc74d671c3b4a04
#
_entry.id   3732ed1b4ae998ce7dc74d671c3b4a04
#
_cell.length_a   1.000
_cell.length_b   1.000
_cell.length_c   1.000
_cell.angle_alpha   90.00
_cell.angle_beta   90.00
_cell.angle_gamma   90.00
#
_symmetry.space_group_name_H-M   'P 1'
#
loop_
_entity.id
_entity.type
_entity.pdbx_description
1 polymer ?
#
loop_
_entity_poly.entity_id
_entity_poly.type
_entity_poly.pdbx_seq_one_letter_code
_entity_poly.pdbx_strand_id
1 'polypeptide(L)'
;LWLFFLFLLGFNFAYSVTDVVVKTIFGRLLPAGEQGRAFSIRYTLINLAYAIGPFIGAGLAHWSLHLPFVLSASLGIVFLLAFARYGDRNMRPAEGVAPPSFLAVMGVLAKDHRLMFFTIGGVLTAVVFGQFSAYLSQYLVATGTAEYAYQVIQTLLGVNAVTVIALQYLLGKRIGNAHLQRWLIVGLGLFVLGIVGFGLSHSLVHWGLAMVVFTLGEIIVIPAEYMFIDRIAPPHLRGVYYGTQNLANLGGAFGPILVGYFLALFAPHWVFVMLSAFIVGGGVFYVLGSRLSQRQADGVDLKSA
;
A
#
# COMPACT_ATOMS: atom_id res chain seq x y z
N LEU A 1 -17.37 22.49 11.99
CA LEU A 1 -17.00 21.72 10.78
C LEU A 1 -15.52 21.94 10.42
N TRP A 2 -15.07 23.20 10.23
CA TRP A 2 -13.69 23.52 9.87
C TRP A 2 -12.65 23.03 10.87
N LEU A 3 -12.90 23.16 12.16
CA LEU A 3 -12.01 22.65 13.22
C LEU A 3 -11.86 21.14 13.15
N PHE A 4 -12.95 20.40 12.94
CA PHE A 4 -12.92 18.94 12.75
C PHE A 4 -12.08 18.55 11.51
N PHE A 5 -12.25 19.29 10.41
CA PHE A 5 -11.46 19.07 9.19
C PHE A 5 -9.96 19.32 9.41
N LEU A 6 -9.59 20.38 10.16
CA LEU A 6 -8.20 20.65 10.50
C LEU A 6 -7.59 19.52 11.38
N PHE A 7 -8.36 19.01 12.36
CA PHE A 7 -7.92 17.88 13.16
C PHE A 7 -7.73 16.61 12.32
N LEU A 8 -8.62 16.33 11.38
CA LEU A 8 -8.47 15.21 10.45
C LEU A 8 -7.23 15.34 9.57
N LEU A 9 -6.95 16.53 9.05
CA LEU A 9 -5.72 16.80 8.29
C LEU A 9 -4.48 16.57 9.16
N GLY A 10 -4.45 17.13 10.36
CA GLY A 10 -3.35 16.94 11.30
C GLY A 10 -3.13 15.48 11.67
N PHE A 11 -4.20 14.72 11.91
CA PHE A 11 -4.15 13.29 12.19
C PHE A 11 -3.56 12.50 10.99
N ASN A 12 -4.07 12.75 9.77
CA ASN A 12 -3.57 12.08 8.57
C ASN A 12 -2.10 12.42 8.29
N PHE A 13 -1.70 13.67 8.52
CA PHE A 13 -0.29 14.07 8.41
C PHE A 13 0.58 13.32 9.42
N ALA A 14 0.21 13.29 10.69
CA ALA A 14 0.93 12.57 11.73
C ALA A 14 1.01 11.06 11.43
N TYR A 15 -0.09 10.47 10.95
CA TYR A 15 -0.12 9.07 10.50
C TYR A 15 0.88 8.81 9.35
N SER A 16 0.89 9.67 8.33
CA SER A 16 1.82 9.55 7.20
C SER A 16 3.29 9.65 7.62
N VAL A 17 3.60 10.59 8.52
CA VAL A 17 4.96 10.72 9.08
C VAL A 17 5.35 9.46 9.86
N THR A 18 4.47 8.95 10.72
CA THR A 18 4.71 7.73 11.50
C THR A 18 4.93 6.53 10.59
N ASP A 19 4.14 6.38 9.53
CA ASP A 19 4.26 5.32 8.55
C ASP A 19 5.64 5.31 7.86
N VAL A 20 6.11 6.49 7.41
CA VAL A 20 7.43 6.65 6.80
C VAL A 20 8.55 6.34 7.79
N VAL A 21 8.43 6.81 9.03
CA VAL A 21 9.43 6.55 10.08
C VAL A 21 9.53 5.05 10.37
N VAL A 22 8.42 4.35 10.55
CA VAL A 22 8.40 2.89 10.81
C VAL A 22 9.03 2.12 9.65
N LYS A 23 8.69 2.44 8.41
CA LYS A 23 9.30 1.82 7.21
C LYS A 23 10.82 2.06 7.17
N THR A 24 11.24 3.28 7.48
CA THR A 24 12.67 3.66 7.52
C THR A 24 13.43 2.89 8.59
N ILE A 25 12.82 2.72 9.77
CA ILE A 25 13.37 1.93 10.87
C ILE A 25 13.56 0.47 10.43
N PHE A 26 12.57 -0.13 9.81
CA PHE A 26 12.66 -1.50 9.30
C PHE A 26 13.79 -1.65 8.29
N GLY A 27 13.91 -0.71 7.33
CA GLY A 27 14.98 -0.73 6.36
C GLY A 27 16.39 -0.55 6.96
N ARG A 28 16.52 0.17 8.09
CA ARG A 28 17.81 0.41 8.76
C ARG A 28 18.23 -0.72 9.70
N LEU A 29 17.31 -1.27 10.47
CA LEU A 29 17.61 -2.22 11.55
C LEU A 29 17.59 -3.67 11.11
N LEU A 30 16.83 -4.00 10.06
CA LEU A 30 16.63 -5.38 9.67
C LEU A 30 17.57 -5.78 8.54
N PRO A 31 18.22 -6.97 8.65
CA PRO A 31 18.94 -7.57 7.53
C PRO A 31 18.02 -7.73 6.32
N ALA A 32 18.58 -7.60 5.11
CA ALA A 32 17.82 -7.70 3.87
C ALA A 32 16.98 -8.99 3.74
N GLY A 33 17.45 -10.10 4.33
CA GLY A 33 16.72 -11.38 4.37
C GLY A 33 15.48 -11.39 5.27
N GLU A 34 15.38 -10.47 6.26
CA GLU A 34 14.26 -10.40 7.22
C GLU A 34 13.24 -9.31 6.89
N GLN A 35 13.57 -8.42 5.99
CA GLN A 35 12.71 -7.27 5.65
C GLN A 35 11.35 -7.73 5.11
N GLY A 36 11.31 -8.71 4.20
CA GLY A 36 10.07 -9.25 3.66
C GLY A 36 9.15 -9.80 4.74
N ARG A 37 9.71 -10.50 5.74
CA ARG A 37 8.96 -11.01 6.90
C ARG A 37 8.39 -9.86 7.73
N ALA A 38 9.19 -8.86 8.04
CA ALA A 38 8.77 -7.72 8.87
C ALA A 38 7.68 -6.90 8.21
N PHE A 39 7.83 -6.55 6.91
CA PHE A 39 6.80 -5.85 6.15
C PHE A 39 5.52 -6.67 6.03
N SER A 40 5.61 -7.98 5.88
CA SER A 40 4.45 -8.87 5.84
C SER A 40 3.72 -8.93 7.19
N ILE A 41 4.44 -9.04 8.31
CA ILE A 41 3.83 -8.97 9.65
C ILE A 41 3.13 -7.62 9.85
N ARG A 42 3.81 -6.53 9.51
CA ARG A 42 3.23 -5.18 9.59
C ARG A 42 1.93 -5.09 8.77
N TYR A 43 1.95 -5.59 7.54
CA TYR A 43 0.78 -5.57 6.68
C TYR A 43 -0.37 -6.42 7.22
N THR A 44 -0.07 -7.61 7.77
CA THR A 44 -1.06 -8.45 8.45
C THR A 44 -1.71 -7.71 9.62
N LEU A 45 -0.92 -7.04 10.46
CA LEU A 45 -1.42 -6.29 11.61
C LEU A 45 -2.30 -5.10 11.19
N ILE A 46 -1.93 -4.40 10.11
CA ILE A 46 -2.75 -3.32 9.54
C ILE A 46 -4.10 -3.86 9.06
N ASN A 47 -4.09 -4.96 8.30
CA ASN A 47 -5.35 -5.57 7.82
C ASN A 47 -6.20 -6.12 8.96
N LEU A 48 -5.59 -6.70 9.99
CA LEU A 48 -6.30 -7.12 11.19
C LEU A 48 -6.96 -5.92 11.90
N ALA A 49 -6.25 -4.79 12.00
CA ALA A 49 -6.79 -3.57 12.56
C ALA A 49 -7.95 -3.01 11.73
N TYR A 50 -7.86 -3.03 10.40
CA TYR A 50 -8.97 -2.65 9.53
C TYR A 50 -10.17 -3.59 9.63
N ALA A 51 -9.95 -4.90 9.83
CA ALA A 51 -11.03 -5.86 9.99
C ALA A 51 -11.74 -5.73 11.35
N ILE A 52 -11.01 -5.51 12.43
CA ILE A 52 -11.55 -5.50 13.81
C ILE A 52 -11.95 -4.09 14.27
N GLY A 53 -11.20 -3.08 13.82
CA GLY A 53 -11.36 -1.69 14.25
C GLY A 53 -12.78 -1.14 14.16
N PRO A 54 -13.47 -1.29 13.01
CA PRO A 54 -14.86 -0.83 12.87
C PRO A 54 -15.83 -1.47 13.86
N PHE A 55 -15.67 -2.76 14.18
CA PHE A 55 -16.52 -3.45 15.14
C PHE A 55 -16.29 -2.93 16.57
N ILE A 56 -15.02 -2.76 16.96
CA ILE A 56 -14.68 -2.15 18.26
C ILE A 56 -15.21 -0.72 18.30
N GLY A 57 -14.98 0.06 17.25
CA GLY A 57 -15.43 1.44 17.17
C GLY A 57 -16.95 1.56 17.28
N ALA A 58 -17.71 0.75 16.54
CA ALA A 58 -19.17 0.72 16.59
C ALA A 58 -19.68 0.29 17.98
N GLY A 59 -19.08 -0.75 18.56
CA GLY A 59 -19.42 -1.20 19.92
C GLY A 59 -19.22 -0.12 20.98
N LEU A 60 -18.11 0.59 20.93
CA LEU A 60 -17.83 1.71 21.83
C LEU A 60 -18.75 2.92 21.57
N ALA A 61 -19.01 3.23 20.31
CA ALA A 61 -19.88 4.35 19.93
C ALA A 61 -21.33 4.14 20.36
N HIS A 62 -21.78 2.88 20.52
CA HIS A 62 -23.09 2.57 21.10
C HIS A 62 -23.23 3.09 22.54
N TRP A 63 -22.13 3.13 23.31
CA TRP A 63 -22.11 3.63 24.67
C TRP A 63 -21.86 5.15 24.71
N SER A 64 -20.91 5.63 23.91
CA SER A 64 -20.64 7.06 23.73
C SER A 64 -19.81 7.29 22.46
N LEU A 65 -20.20 8.30 21.67
CA LEU A 65 -19.48 8.72 20.46
C LEU A 65 -18.04 9.19 20.74
N HIS A 66 -17.69 9.49 21.99
CA HIS A 66 -16.35 9.91 22.38
C HIS A 66 -15.40 8.72 22.65
N LEU A 67 -15.94 7.54 23.04
CA LEU A 67 -15.12 6.39 23.45
C LEU A 67 -14.16 5.87 22.37
N PRO A 68 -14.53 5.78 21.08
CA PRO A 68 -13.57 5.39 20.02
C PRO A 68 -12.36 6.32 19.95
N PHE A 69 -12.57 7.63 20.12
CA PHE A 69 -11.49 8.61 20.13
C PHE A 69 -10.60 8.50 21.37
N VAL A 70 -11.20 8.26 22.54
CA VAL A 70 -10.46 8.04 23.80
C VAL A 70 -9.60 6.78 23.69
N LEU A 71 -10.15 5.68 23.14
CA LEU A 71 -9.38 4.46 22.90
C LEU A 71 -8.21 4.72 21.95
N SER A 72 -8.45 5.38 20.82
CA SER A 72 -7.39 5.71 19.85
C SER A 72 -6.29 6.57 20.47
N ALA A 73 -6.65 7.58 21.24
CA ALA A 73 -5.70 8.44 21.95
C ALA A 73 -4.88 7.63 22.98
N SER A 74 -5.54 6.77 23.76
CA SER A 74 -4.89 5.91 24.75
C SER A 74 -3.89 4.96 24.13
N LEU A 75 -4.26 4.31 23.02
CA LEU A 75 -3.35 3.45 22.26
C LEU A 75 -2.16 4.24 21.70
N GLY A 76 -2.38 5.47 21.22
CA GLY A 76 -1.31 6.37 20.79
C GLY A 76 -0.32 6.70 21.93
N ILE A 77 -0.83 6.99 23.13
CA ILE A 77 0.00 7.23 24.32
C ILE A 77 0.80 5.97 24.68
N VAL A 78 0.16 4.80 24.71
CA VAL A 78 0.85 3.52 24.97
C VAL A 78 1.97 3.28 23.95
N PHE A 79 1.70 3.55 22.67
CA PHE A 79 2.72 3.45 21.62
C PHE A 79 3.89 4.40 21.86
N LEU A 80 3.63 5.66 22.20
CA LEU A 80 4.67 6.65 22.50
C LEU A 80 5.52 6.24 23.71
N LEU A 81 4.89 5.76 24.79
CA LEU A 81 5.59 5.27 25.98
C LEU A 81 6.44 4.04 25.67
N ALA A 82 5.91 3.09 24.91
CA ALA A 82 6.65 1.91 24.46
C ALA A 82 7.84 2.32 23.57
N PHE A 83 7.64 3.23 22.64
CA PHE A 83 8.72 3.73 21.78
C PHE A 83 9.77 4.50 22.59
N ALA A 84 9.38 5.31 23.54
CA ALA A 84 10.30 6.03 24.43
C ALA A 84 11.12 5.09 25.33
N ARG A 85 10.53 3.93 25.72
CA ARG A 85 11.17 2.95 26.61
C ARG A 85 12.08 1.96 25.88
N TYR A 86 11.64 1.49 24.70
CA TYR A 86 12.28 0.40 23.96
C TYR A 86 12.90 0.84 22.63
N GLY A 87 12.58 2.04 22.15
CA GLY A 87 13.15 2.58 20.93
C GLY A 87 14.67 2.76 21.03
N ASP A 88 15.39 2.44 19.97
CA ASP A 88 16.85 2.62 19.93
C ASP A 88 17.18 4.11 19.92
N ARG A 89 17.79 4.59 21.01
CA ARG A 89 18.25 5.97 21.16
C ARG A 89 19.50 6.29 20.33
N ASN A 90 20.16 5.28 19.78
CA ASN A 90 21.36 5.41 18.96
C ASN A 90 21.05 5.66 17.47
N MET A 91 19.78 5.74 17.10
CA MET A 91 19.35 6.15 15.76
C MET A 91 19.59 7.64 15.50
N ARG A 92 20.78 8.14 15.84
CA ARG A 92 21.17 9.49 15.45
C ARG A 92 21.53 9.52 13.96
N PRO A 93 21.28 10.63 13.25
CA PRO A 93 21.93 10.87 11.96
C PRO A 93 23.43 10.64 12.11
N ALA A 94 24.10 10.09 11.10
CA ALA A 94 25.54 9.95 11.13
C ALA A 94 26.17 11.30 11.52
N GLU A 95 26.96 11.32 12.58
CA GLU A 95 27.57 12.55 13.10
C GLU A 95 28.38 13.22 11.97
N GLY A 96 28.13 14.50 11.75
CA GLY A 96 28.87 15.30 10.76
C GLY A 96 28.18 15.47 9.40
N VAL A 97 27.05 14.82 9.12
CA VAL A 97 26.29 15.06 7.88
C VAL A 97 25.10 15.94 8.20
N ALA A 98 25.16 17.21 7.83
CA ALA A 98 23.99 18.09 7.89
C ALA A 98 22.85 17.49 7.05
N PRO A 99 21.60 17.49 7.56
CA PRO A 99 20.48 17.01 6.77
C PRO A 99 20.40 17.81 5.46
N PRO A 100 20.24 17.13 4.31
CA PRO A 100 20.17 17.82 3.04
C PRO A 100 18.99 18.80 3.04
N SER A 101 19.15 19.97 2.43
CA SER A 101 18.06 20.93 2.30
C SER A 101 16.92 20.33 1.48
N PHE A 102 15.69 20.78 1.70
CA PHE A 102 14.52 20.30 0.97
C PHE A 102 14.71 20.38 -0.56
N LEU A 103 15.28 21.47 -1.07
CA LEU A 103 15.56 21.64 -2.50
C LEU A 103 16.61 20.65 -3.01
N ALA A 104 17.65 20.37 -2.22
CA ALA A 104 18.65 19.37 -2.60
C ALA A 104 18.05 17.96 -2.67
N VAL A 105 17.16 17.62 -1.72
CA VAL A 105 16.41 16.35 -1.73
C VAL A 105 15.51 16.26 -2.97
N MET A 106 14.76 17.31 -3.27
CA MET A 106 13.91 17.36 -4.47
C MET A 106 14.74 17.21 -5.75
N GLY A 107 15.91 17.83 -5.81
CA GLY A 107 16.84 17.69 -6.94
C GLY A 107 17.36 16.26 -7.12
N VAL A 108 17.61 15.53 -6.03
CA VAL A 108 18.01 14.12 -6.08
C VAL A 108 16.84 13.25 -6.57
N LEU A 109 15.64 13.45 -6.02
CA LEU A 109 14.45 12.68 -6.39
C LEU A 109 14.08 12.87 -7.86
N ALA A 110 14.15 14.10 -8.37
CA ALA A 110 13.85 14.41 -9.78
C ALA A 110 14.84 13.76 -10.76
N LYS A 111 16.07 13.47 -10.31
CA LYS A 111 17.12 12.84 -11.12
C LYS A 111 17.13 11.31 -10.99
N ASP A 112 16.51 10.74 -9.95
CA ASP A 112 16.43 9.28 -9.80
C ASP A 112 15.28 8.71 -10.60
N HIS A 113 15.56 8.39 -11.86
CA HIS A 113 14.56 7.80 -12.76
C HIS A 113 14.01 6.46 -12.24
N ARG A 114 14.75 5.71 -11.42
CA ARG A 114 14.29 4.45 -10.82
C ARG A 114 13.14 4.71 -9.86
N LEU A 115 13.35 5.67 -8.93
CA LEU A 115 12.33 6.10 -7.98
C LEU A 115 11.12 6.70 -8.71
N MET A 116 11.35 7.53 -9.73
CA MET A 116 10.29 8.14 -10.52
C MET A 116 9.39 7.08 -11.18
N PHE A 117 10.00 6.12 -11.91
CA PHE A 117 9.23 5.04 -12.54
C PHE A 117 8.50 4.18 -11.51
N PHE A 118 9.15 3.89 -10.39
CA PHE A 118 8.54 3.09 -9.34
C PHE A 118 7.36 3.83 -8.67
N THR A 119 7.47 5.14 -8.45
CA THR A 119 6.39 5.97 -7.90
C THR A 119 5.21 6.06 -8.87
N ILE A 120 5.45 6.27 -10.18
CA ILE A 120 4.40 6.28 -11.20
C ILE A 120 3.70 4.92 -11.24
N GLY A 121 4.48 3.83 -11.24
CA GLY A 121 3.93 2.47 -11.16
C GLY A 121 3.04 2.29 -9.94
N GLY A 122 3.49 2.76 -8.78
CA GLY A 122 2.73 2.74 -7.52
C GLY A 122 1.43 3.54 -7.59
N VAL A 123 1.44 4.74 -8.18
CA VAL A 123 0.22 5.54 -8.39
C VAL A 123 -0.79 4.78 -9.26
N LEU A 124 -0.34 4.21 -10.38
CA LEU A 124 -1.22 3.47 -11.29
C LEU A 124 -1.82 2.21 -10.64
N THR A 125 -1.02 1.44 -9.94
CA THR A 125 -1.51 0.23 -9.25
C THR A 125 -2.42 0.57 -8.07
N ALA A 126 -2.14 1.65 -7.34
CA ALA A 126 -2.95 2.08 -6.21
C ALA A 126 -4.35 2.61 -6.62
N VAL A 127 -4.55 3.05 -7.88
CA VAL A 127 -5.89 3.31 -8.44
C VAL A 127 -6.78 2.08 -8.24
N VAL A 128 -6.20 0.89 -8.33
CA VAL A 128 -6.94 -0.38 -8.30
C VAL A 128 -7.08 -0.92 -6.88
N PHE A 129 -5.98 -1.12 -6.15
CA PHE A 129 -6.08 -1.77 -4.84
C PHE A 129 -6.36 -0.82 -3.69
N GLY A 130 -6.05 0.47 -3.84
CA GLY A 130 -6.12 1.43 -2.74
C GLY A 130 -7.53 1.67 -2.18
N GLN A 131 -8.57 1.58 -3.02
CA GLN A 131 -9.97 1.87 -2.64
C GLN A 131 -10.96 0.93 -3.35
N PHE A 132 -10.65 -0.37 -3.42
CA PHE A 132 -11.47 -1.32 -4.18
C PHE A 132 -12.95 -1.35 -3.74
N SER A 133 -13.21 -1.23 -2.45
CA SER A 133 -14.59 -1.23 -1.93
C SER A 133 -15.39 -0.04 -2.43
N ALA A 134 -14.77 1.14 -2.55
CA ALA A 134 -15.46 2.34 -3.00
C ALA A 134 -15.84 2.25 -4.49
N TYR A 135 -14.90 1.93 -5.38
CA TYR A 135 -15.21 1.87 -6.80
C TYR A 135 -16.05 0.65 -7.20
N LEU A 136 -15.89 -0.51 -6.54
CA LEU A 136 -16.78 -1.66 -6.77
C LEU A 136 -18.19 -1.39 -6.28
N SER A 137 -18.37 -0.65 -5.17
CA SER A 137 -19.70 -0.21 -4.76
C SER A 137 -20.39 0.63 -5.84
N GLN A 138 -19.67 1.57 -6.47
CA GLN A 138 -20.21 2.37 -7.56
C GLN A 138 -20.62 1.51 -8.75
N TYR A 139 -19.76 0.56 -9.16
CA TYR A 139 -20.08 -0.38 -10.23
C TYR A 139 -21.33 -1.22 -9.91
N LEU A 140 -21.39 -1.80 -8.72
CA LEU A 140 -22.51 -2.68 -8.30
C LEU A 140 -23.84 -1.93 -8.18
N VAL A 141 -23.82 -0.69 -7.68
CA VAL A 141 -25.03 0.16 -7.63
C VAL A 141 -25.45 0.60 -9.02
N ALA A 142 -24.51 0.84 -9.94
CA ALA A 142 -24.83 1.18 -11.33
C ALA A 142 -25.38 0.00 -12.14
N THR A 143 -25.12 -1.25 -11.73
CA THR A 143 -25.51 -2.47 -12.48
C THR A 143 -26.56 -3.33 -11.80
N GLY A 144 -26.89 -3.06 -10.54
CA GLY A 144 -27.78 -3.89 -9.73
C GLY A 144 -28.51 -3.10 -8.64
N THR A 145 -28.91 -3.80 -7.59
CA THR A 145 -29.60 -3.20 -6.44
C THR A 145 -28.60 -2.81 -5.36
N ALA A 146 -28.95 -1.79 -4.56
CA ALA A 146 -28.11 -1.36 -3.41
C ALA A 146 -27.92 -2.50 -2.39
N GLU A 147 -28.95 -3.35 -2.19
CA GLU A 147 -28.88 -4.50 -1.29
C GLU A 147 -27.85 -5.53 -1.78
N TYR A 148 -27.87 -5.87 -3.06
CA TYR A 148 -26.88 -6.78 -3.64
C TYR A 148 -25.47 -6.19 -3.57
N ALA A 149 -25.31 -4.90 -3.87
CA ALA A 149 -24.04 -4.20 -3.73
C ALA A 149 -23.48 -4.29 -2.30
N TYR A 150 -24.33 -4.09 -1.30
CA TYR A 150 -23.97 -4.21 0.11
C TYR A 150 -23.51 -5.63 0.46
N GLN A 151 -24.24 -6.68 0.05
CA GLN A 151 -23.88 -8.07 0.30
C GLN A 151 -22.54 -8.44 -0.36
N VAL A 152 -22.32 -8.02 -1.61
CA VAL A 152 -21.05 -8.25 -2.31
C VAL A 152 -19.90 -7.56 -1.59
N ILE A 153 -20.02 -6.28 -1.26
CA ILE A 153 -18.94 -5.53 -0.60
C ILE A 153 -18.59 -6.13 0.76
N GLN A 154 -19.59 -6.52 1.57
CA GLN A 154 -19.34 -7.23 2.83
C GLN A 154 -18.59 -8.55 2.61
N THR A 155 -19.00 -9.33 1.61
CA THR A 155 -18.33 -10.57 1.23
C THR A 155 -16.87 -10.31 0.84
N LEU A 156 -16.62 -9.30 0.00
CA LEU A 156 -15.27 -8.95 -0.44
C LEU A 156 -14.37 -8.52 0.73
N LEU A 157 -14.85 -7.65 1.62
CA LEU A 157 -14.10 -7.21 2.79
C LEU A 157 -13.77 -8.39 3.73
N GLY A 158 -14.74 -9.27 3.98
CA GLY A 158 -14.54 -10.46 4.81
C GLY A 158 -13.54 -11.43 4.20
N VAL A 159 -13.67 -11.74 2.91
CA VAL A 159 -12.76 -12.63 2.17
C VAL A 159 -11.37 -12.05 2.10
N ASN A 160 -11.22 -10.75 1.82
CA ASN A 160 -9.92 -10.07 1.84
C ASN A 160 -9.25 -10.23 3.21
N ALA A 161 -9.93 -9.85 4.29
CA ALA A 161 -9.38 -9.93 5.64
C ALA A 161 -8.95 -11.35 6.02
N VAL A 162 -9.79 -12.35 5.78
CA VAL A 162 -9.48 -13.76 6.06
C VAL A 162 -8.29 -14.24 5.23
N THR A 163 -8.26 -13.91 3.94
CA THR A 163 -7.17 -14.31 3.03
C THR A 163 -5.84 -13.69 3.46
N VAL A 164 -5.82 -12.39 3.81
CA VAL A 164 -4.62 -11.71 4.30
C VAL A 164 -4.16 -12.34 5.61
N ILE A 165 -5.03 -12.50 6.61
CA ILE A 165 -4.67 -13.08 7.91
C ILE A 165 -4.10 -14.50 7.75
N ALA A 166 -4.71 -15.32 6.90
CA ALA A 166 -4.28 -16.71 6.69
C ALA A 166 -2.96 -16.83 5.90
N LEU A 167 -2.77 -16.01 4.87
CA LEU A 167 -1.72 -16.26 3.86
C LEU A 167 -0.59 -15.23 3.86
N GLN A 168 -0.78 -14.02 4.40
CA GLN A 168 0.21 -12.95 4.36
C GLN A 168 1.56 -13.38 4.94
N TYR A 169 1.56 -13.99 6.11
CA TYR A 169 2.80 -14.45 6.74
C TYR A 169 3.47 -15.59 5.96
N LEU A 170 2.66 -16.54 5.46
CA LEU A 170 3.16 -17.72 4.74
C LEU A 170 3.80 -17.34 3.40
N LEU A 171 3.20 -16.42 2.68
CA LEU A 171 3.71 -15.93 1.39
C LEU A 171 4.82 -14.89 1.58
N GLY A 172 4.61 -13.94 2.49
CA GLY A 172 5.54 -12.84 2.72
C GLY A 172 6.95 -13.28 3.11
N LYS A 173 7.08 -14.35 3.92
CA LYS A 173 8.39 -14.91 4.26
C LYS A 173 9.15 -15.53 3.07
N ARG A 174 8.47 -15.79 1.95
CA ARG A 174 9.07 -16.34 0.72
C ARG A 174 9.50 -15.24 -0.25
N ILE A 175 9.02 -14.00 -0.05
CA ILE A 175 9.39 -12.87 -0.89
C ILE A 175 10.83 -12.48 -0.53
N GLY A 176 11.77 -12.81 -1.41
CA GLY A 176 13.19 -12.52 -1.22
C GLY A 176 13.70 -11.46 -2.19
N ASN A 177 14.72 -10.72 -1.77
CA ASN A 177 15.34 -9.65 -2.56
C ASN A 177 15.91 -10.15 -3.91
N ALA A 178 16.38 -11.41 -3.98
CA ALA A 178 16.97 -11.97 -5.20
C ALA A 178 15.99 -12.01 -6.39
N HIS A 179 14.68 -12.18 -6.13
CA HIS A 179 13.67 -12.35 -7.19
C HIS A 179 12.53 -11.34 -7.10
N LEU A 180 12.80 -10.17 -6.54
CA LEU A 180 11.79 -9.15 -6.24
C LEU A 180 10.97 -8.73 -7.46
N GLN A 181 11.62 -8.56 -8.62
CA GLN A 181 10.93 -8.24 -9.87
C GLN A 181 9.96 -9.35 -10.30
N ARG A 182 10.34 -10.62 -10.14
CA ARG A 182 9.45 -11.76 -10.46
C ARG A 182 8.23 -11.77 -9.54
N TRP A 183 8.43 -11.52 -8.25
CA TRP A 183 7.32 -11.42 -7.30
C TRP A 183 6.36 -10.29 -7.66
N LEU A 184 6.86 -9.11 -8.03
CA LEU A 184 6.02 -8.01 -8.50
C LEU A 184 5.19 -8.41 -9.73
N ILE A 185 5.81 -9.02 -10.74
CA ILE A 185 5.10 -9.44 -11.97
C ILE A 185 4.02 -10.49 -11.64
N VAL A 186 4.34 -11.48 -10.80
CA VAL A 186 3.35 -12.50 -10.37
C VAL A 186 2.20 -11.85 -9.62
N GLY A 187 2.48 -10.97 -8.67
CA GLY A 187 1.43 -10.28 -7.91
C GLY A 187 0.54 -9.39 -8.78
N LEU A 188 1.12 -8.65 -9.73
CA LEU A 188 0.36 -7.85 -10.69
C LEU A 188 -0.48 -8.71 -11.63
N GLY A 189 0.03 -9.87 -12.06
CA GLY A 189 -0.74 -10.85 -12.82
C GLY A 189 -1.96 -11.37 -12.05
N LEU A 190 -1.79 -11.65 -10.74
CA LEU A 190 -2.89 -12.05 -9.87
C LEU A 190 -3.92 -10.92 -9.69
N PHE A 191 -3.50 -9.65 -9.60
CA PHE A 191 -4.44 -8.53 -9.61
C PHE A 191 -5.27 -8.50 -10.89
N VAL A 192 -4.64 -8.62 -12.07
CA VAL A 192 -5.37 -8.65 -13.35
C VAL A 192 -6.36 -9.81 -13.38
N LEU A 193 -5.94 -11.02 -12.96
CA LEU A 193 -6.83 -12.19 -12.89
C LEU A 193 -8.00 -11.96 -11.94
N GLY A 194 -7.75 -11.36 -10.77
CA GLY A 194 -8.81 -11.00 -9.82
C GLY A 194 -9.80 -9.98 -10.39
N ILE A 195 -9.30 -8.94 -11.09
CA ILE A 195 -10.14 -7.93 -11.77
C ILE A 195 -11.00 -8.56 -12.87
N VAL A 196 -10.41 -9.43 -13.70
CA VAL A 196 -11.17 -10.20 -14.71
C VAL A 196 -12.21 -11.08 -14.03
N GLY A 197 -11.85 -11.73 -12.92
CA GLY A 197 -12.77 -12.50 -12.09
C GLY A 197 -13.96 -11.67 -11.59
N PHE A 198 -13.74 -10.42 -11.14
CA PHE A 198 -14.82 -9.51 -10.77
C PHE A 198 -15.77 -9.24 -11.95
N GLY A 199 -15.21 -8.98 -13.14
CA GLY A 199 -16.00 -8.74 -14.35
C GLY A 199 -16.84 -9.94 -14.82
N LEU A 200 -16.43 -11.16 -14.44
CA LEU A 200 -17.13 -12.41 -14.77
C LEU A 200 -18.01 -12.92 -13.63
N SER A 201 -18.10 -12.19 -12.52
CA SER A 201 -18.81 -12.66 -11.32
C SER A 201 -20.32 -12.44 -11.44
N HIS A 202 -21.09 -13.52 -11.20
CA HIS A 202 -22.56 -13.53 -11.21
C HIS A 202 -23.19 -13.99 -9.89
N SER A 203 -22.36 -14.37 -8.90
CA SER A 203 -22.83 -14.81 -7.58
C SER A 203 -21.85 -14.40 -6.49
N LEU A 204 -22.27 -14.38 -5.22
CA LEU A 204 -21.41 -14.08 -4.08
C LEU A 204 -20.18 -14.99 -4.01
N VAL A 205 -20.33 -16.26 -4.41
CA VAL A 205 -19.21 -17.22 -4.45
C VAL A 205 -18.17 -16.80 -5.50
N HIS A 206 -18.62 -16.42 -6.71
CA HIS A 206 -17.70 -15.96 -7.75
C HIS A 206 -16.97 -14.68 -7.33
N TRP A 207 -17.67 -13.71 -6.74
CA TRP A 207 -17.06 -12.50 -6.16
C TRP A 207 -16.03 -12.85 -5.09
N GLY A 208 -16.35 -13.78 -4.19
CA GLY A 208 -15.43 -14.25 -3.15
C GLY A 208 -14.18 -14.91 -3.72
N LEU A 209 -14.32 -15.81 -4.71
CA LEU A 209 -13.18 -16.47 -5.37
C LEU A 209 -12.29 -15.47 -6.10
N ALA A 210 -12.88 -14.54 -6.84
CA ALA A 210 -12.15 -13.46 -7.50
C ALA A 210 -11.38 -12.58 -6.48
N MET A 211 -12.00 -12.31 -5.30
CA MET A 211 -11.36 -11.58 -4.23
C MET A 211 -10.17 -12.32 -3.62
N VAL A 212 -10.24 -13.64 -3.45
CA VAL A 212 -9.08 -14.43 -3.01
C VAL A 212 -7.90 -14.22 -3.97
N VAL A 213 -8.14 -14.32 -5.28
CA VAL A 213 -7.08 -14.14 -6.29
C VAL A 213 -6.53 -12.71 -6.26
N PHE A 214 -7.41 -11.70 -6.18
CA PHE A 214 -7.02 -10.30 -6.05
C PHE A 214 -6.16 -10.06 -4.80
N THR A 215 -6.58 -10.59 -3.66
CA THR A 215 -5.87 -10.47 -2.38
C THR A 215 -4.51 -11.17 -2.39
N LEU A 216 -4.37 -12.29 -3.10
CA LEU A 216 -3.05 -12.91 -3.30
C LEU A 216 -2.09 -11.96 -4.03
N GLY A 217 -2.57 -11.20 -5.02
CA GLY A 217 -1.82 -10.13 -5.65
C GLY A 217 -1.38 -9.06 -4.64
N GLU A 218 -2.30 -8.60 -3.81
CA GLU A 218 -2.07 -7.60 -2.75
C GLU A 218 -1.01 -8.04 -1.73
N ILE A 219 -1.11 -9.28 -1.23
CA ILE A 219 -0.18 -9.92 -0.30
C ILE A 219 1.26 -9.91 -0.84
N ILE A 220 1.43 -10.05 -2.16
CA ILE A 220 2.72 -10.11 -2.82
C ILE A 220 3.23 -8.71 -3.17
N VAL A 221 2.42 -7.88 -3.80
CA VAL A 221 2.85 -6.58 -4.35
C VAL A 221 3.25 -5.62 -3.25
N ILE A 222 2.45 -5.47 -2.19
CA ILE A 222 2.69 -4.44 -1.18
C ILE A 222 4.03 -4.62 -0.43
N PRO A 223 4.38 -5.79 0.12
CA PRO A 223 5.69 -5.99 0.71
C PRO A 223 6.83 -5.88 -0.30
N ALA A 224 6.62 -6.36 -1.53
CA ALA A 224 7.64 -6.29 -2.58
C ALA A 224 7.95 -4.84 -2.98
N GLU A 225 6.96 -3.95 -3.01
CA GLU A 225 7.17 -2.51 -3.23
C GLU A 225 8.04 -1.90 -2.14
N TYR A 226 7.75 -2.19 -0.86
CA TYR A 226 8.57 -1.66 0.24
C TYR A 226 10.02 -2.15 0.18
N MET A 227 10.22 -3.43 -0.12
CA MET A 227 11.55 -4.01 -0.28
C MET A 227 12.30 -3.41 -1.47
N PHE A 228 11.59 -3.12 -2.58
CA PHE A 228 12.20 -2.49 -3.74
C PHE A 228 12.66 -1.06 -3.42
N ILE A 229 11.82 -0.27 -2.76
CA ILE A 229 12.18 1.09 -2.32
C ILE A 229 13.39 1.04 -1.39
N ASP A 230 13.43 0.13 -0.42
CA ASP A 230 14.57 -0.02 0.48
C ASP A 230 15.87 -0.37 -0.25
N ARG A 231 15.77 -1.20 -1.29
CA ARG A 231 16.91 -1.62 -2.12
C ARG A 231 17.52 -0.47 -2.94
N ILE A 232 16.69 0.44 -3.46
CA ILE A 232 17.15 1.56 -4.30
C ILE A 232 17.52 2.79 -3.48
N ALA A 233 17.04 2.90 -2.25
CA ALA A 233 17.22 4.07 -1.41
C ALA A 233 18.63 4.14 -0.82
N PRO A 234 19.37 5.25 -1.01
CA PRO A 234 20.61 5.49 -0.26
C PRO A 234 20.33 5.47 1.25
N PRO A 235 21.22 4.91 2.09
CA PRO A 235 20.96 4.75 3.52
C PRO A 235 20.53 6.03 4.25
N HIS A 236 21.10 7.18 3.87
CA HIS A 236 20.80 8.49 4.46
C HIS A 236 19.52 9.15 3.91
N LEU A 237 18.94 8.63 2.80
CA LEU A 237 17.72 9.14 2.16
C LEU A 237 16.52 8.17 2.24
N ARG A 238 16.62 7.05 2.95
CA ARG A 238 15.52 6.06 3.03
C ARG A 238 14.18 6.66 3.39
N GLY A 239 14.13 7.55 4.39
CA GLY A 239 12.90 8.23 4.78
C GLY A 239 12.28 9.06 3.64
N VAL A 240 13.13 9.71 2.82
CA VAL A 240 12.68 10.48 1.66
C VAL A 240 12.11 9.57 0.58
N TYR A 241 12.77 8.44 0.30
CA TYR A 241 12.29 7.47 -0.69
C TYR A 241 10.95 6.85 -0.29
N TYR A 242 10.78 6.47 0.98
CA TYR A 242 9.49 6.00 1.49
C TYR A 242 8.42 7.10 1.49
N GLY A 243 8.81 8.35 1.79
CA GLY A 243 7.91 9.51 1.67
C GLY A 243 7.45 9.73 0.23
N THR A 244 8.35 9.59 -0.75
CA THR A 244 8.00 9.68 -2.18
C THR A 244 7.11 8.52 -2.62
N GLN A 245 7.35 7.30 -2.13
CA GLN A 245 6.45 6.16 -2.39
C GLN A 245 5.03 6.43 -1.89
N ASN A 246 4.86 7.15 -0.79
CA ASN A 246 3.53 7.49 -0.28
C ASN A 246 2.70 8.36 -1.26
N LEU A 247 3.33 8.96 -2.29
CA LEU A 247 2.60 9.59 -3.39
C LEU A 247 1.73 8.57 -4.17
N ALA A 248 2.04 7.28 -4.10
CA ALA A 248 1.18 6.22 -4.62
C ALA A 248 -0.25 6.30 -4.07
N ASN A 249 -0.43 6.77 -2.83
CA ASN A 249 -1.75 6.97 -2.22
C ASN A 249 -2.67 7.91 -3.02
N LEU A 250 -2.09 8.79 -3.87
CA LEU A 250 -2.87 9.62 -4.80
C LEU A 250 -3.67 8.73 -5.77
N GLY A 251 -3.10 7.61 -6.24
CA GLY A 251 -3.82 6.64 -7.06
C GLY A 251 -5.07 6.12 -6.36
N GLY A 252 -4.95 5.72 -5.09
CA GLY A 252 -6.08 5.27 -4.29
C GLY A 252 -7.14 6.37 -4.08
N ALA A 253 -6.73 7.62 -3.88
CA ALA A 253 -7.65 8.75 -3.72
C ALA A 253 -8.40 9.08 -5.01
N PHE A 254 -7.72 9.00 -6.17
CA PHE A 254 -8.33 9.29 -7.46
C PHE A 254 -9.10 8.09 -8.06
N GLY A 255 -8.82 6.87 -7.65
CA GLY A 255 -9.44 5.66 -8.18
C GLY A 255 -10.97 5.71 -8.22
N PRO A 256 -11.68 5.97 -7.11
CA PRO A 256 -13.14 6.07 -7.11
C PRO A 256 -13.68 7.20 -7.99
N ILE A 257 -12.96 8.33 -8.10
CA ILE A 257 -13.35 9.46 -8.96
C ILE A 257 -13.25 9.05 -10.43
N LEU A 258 -12.15 8.40 -10.82
CA LEU A 258 -11.93 7.90 -12.17
C LEU A 258 -12.99 6.87 -12.56
N VAL A 259 -13.30 5.93 -11.68
CA VAL A 259 -14.33 4.91 -11.93
C VAL A 259 -15.72 5.55 -12.03
N GLY A 260 -16.07 6.49 -11.15
CA GLY A 260 -17.36 7.19 -11.21
C GLY A 260 -17.53 7.95 -12.53
N TYR A 261 -16.50 8.68 -12.96
CA TYR A 261 -16.51 9.39 -14.24
C TYR A 261 -16.58 8.42 -15.43
N PHE A 262 -15.86 7.31 -15.36
CA PHE A 262 -15.86 6.28 -16.40
C PHE A 262 -17.22 5.60 -16.54
N LEU A 263 -17.90 5.29 -15.44
CA LEU A 263 -19.26 4.74 -15.42
C LEU A 263 -20.32 5.69 -16.00
N ALA A 264 -20.07 7.00 -15.92
CA ALA A 264 -20.96 7.99 -16.51
C ALA A 264 -20.85 8.07 -18.05
N LEU A 265 -19.72 7.66 -18.63
CA LEU A 265 -19.40 7.80 -20.05
C LEU A 265 -19.43 6.48 -20.82
N PHE A 266 -19.17 5.34 -20.18
CA PHE A 266 -18.98 4.06 -20.82
C PHE A 266 -19.85 2.98 -20.20
N ALA A 267 -20.09 1.88 -20.94
CA ALA A 267 -20.80 0.73 -20.41
C ALA A 267 -20.04 0.12 -19.20
N PRO A 268 -20.74 -0.24 -18.11
CA PRO A 268 -20.12 -0.59 -16.83
C PRO A 268 -19.05 -1.69 -16.90
N HIS A 269 -19.20 -2.70 -17.76
CA HIS A 269 -18.23 -3.79 -17.89
C HIS A 269 -16.82 -3.33 -18.32
N TRP A 270 -16.69 -2.19 -19.00
CA TRP A 270 -15.39 -1.63 -19.40
C TRP A 270 -14.55 -1.13 -18.22
N VAL A 271 -15.15 -0.94 -17.04
CA VAL A 271 -14.42 -0.58 -15.81
C VAL A 271 -13.32 -1.60 -15.53
N PHE A 272 -13.57 -2.88 -15.66
CA PHE A 272 -12.58 -3.93 -15.40
C PHE A 272 -11.44 -3.93 -16.41
N VAL A 273 -11.72 -3.57 -17.67
CA VAL A 273 -10.69 -3.36 -18.69
C VAL A 273 -9.81 -2.15 -18.34
N MET A 274 -10.42 -1.05 -17.94
CA MET A 274 -9.70 0.15 -17.49
C MET A 274 -8.82 -0.16 -16.28
N LEU A 275 -9.35 -0.81 -15.24
CA LEU A 275 -8.60 -1.19 -14.04
C LEU A 275 -7.44 -2.13 -14.38
N SER A 276 -7.64 -3.10 -15.27
CA SER A 276 -6.58 -4.00 -15.76
C SER A 276 -5.49 -3.22 -16.49
N ALA A 277 -5.87 -2.21 -17.30
CA ALA A 277 -4.91 -1.35 -18.00
C ALA A 277 -4.05 -0.54 -17.02
N PHE A 278 -4.61 -0.05 -15.90
CA PHE A 278 -3.84 0.61 -14.84
C PHE A 278 -2.82 -0.34 -14.20
N ILE A 279 -3.18 -1.59 -13.89
CA ILE A 279 -2.25 -2.58 -13.33
C ILE A 279 -1.15 -2.92 -14.34
N VAL A 280 -1.49 -3.16 -15.60
CA VAL A 280 -0.49 -3.46 -16.66
C VAL A 280 0.44 -2.27 -16.86
N GLY A 281 -0.11 -1.04 -16.94
CA GLY A 281 0.68 0.18 -17.05
C GLY A 281 1.63 0.36 -15.86
N GLY A 282 1.14 0.17 -14.63
CA GLY A 282 1.97 0.18 -13.42
C GLY A 282 3.09 -0.87 -13.47
N GLY A 283 2.76 -2.08 -13.93
CA GLY A 283 3.72 -3.16 -14.13
C GLY A 283 4.85 -2.81 -15.12
N VAL A 284 4.51 -2.15 -16.21
CA VAL A 284 5.51 -1.64 -17.18
C VAL A 284 6.48 -0.68 -16.50
N PHE A 285 5.98 0.27 -15.72
CA PHE A 285 6.81 1.23 -14.98
C PHE A 285 7.69 0.53 -13.92
N TYR A 286 7.20 -0.46 -13.19
CA TYR A 286 8.00 -1.24 -12.25
C TYR A 286 9.11 -2.02 -12.94
N VAL A 287 8.84 -2.62 -14.11
CA VAL A 287 9.86 -3.32 -14.90
C VAL A 287 10.92 -2.34 -15.41
N LEU A 288 10.54 -1.18 -15.91
CA LEU A 288 11.48 -0.14 -16.36
C LEU A 288 12.37 0.33 -15.21
N GLY A 289 11.80 0.65 -14.05
CA GLY A 289 12.55 1.05 -12.87
C GLY A 289 13.52 -0.02 -12.37
N SER A 290 13.11 -1.30 -12.40
CA SER A 290 13.96 -2.42 -11.97
C SER A 290 15.13 -2.68 -12.93
N ARG A 291 14.93 -2.56 -14.25
CA ARG A 291 16.00 -2.69 -15.25
C ARG A 291 17.07 -1.60 -15.11
N LEU A 292 16.68 -0.36 -14.82
CA LEU A 292 17.62 0.73 -14.55
C LEU A 292 18.46 0.45 -13.31
N SER A 293 17.87 -0.13 -12.27
CA SER A 293 18.57 -0.51 -11.05
C SER A 293 19.64 -1.60 -11.32
N GLN A 294 19.36 -2.58 -12.17
CA GLN A 294 20.32 -3.62 -12.53
C GLN A 294 21.50 -3.06 -13.33
N ARG A 295 21.24 -2.25 -14.34
CA ARG A 295 22.31 -1.64 -15.16
C ARG A 295 23.28 -0.77 -14.38
N GLN A 296 22.84 -0.12 -13.30
CA GLN A 296 23.73 0.65 -12.44
C GLN A 296 24.59 -0.23 -11.53
N ALA A 297 24.06 -1.36 -11.04
CA ALA A 297 24.83 -2.33 -10.29
C ALA A 297 25.94 -2.94 -11.18
N ASP A 298 25.59 -3.39 -12.38
CA ASP A 298 26.54 -3.96 -13.33
C ASP A 298 27.62 -2.94 -13.81
N GLY A 299 27.23 -1.66 -13.95
CA GLY A 299 28.13 -0.58 -14.34
C GLY A 299 29.11 -0.12 -13.25
N VAL A 300 28.83 -0.39 -11.99
CA VAL A 300 29.71 -0.14 -10.84
C VAL A 300 30.79 -1.24 -10.77
N ASP A 301 30.42 -2.50 -10.98
CA ASP A 301 31.35 -3.62 -10.97
C ASP A 301 32.39 -3.54 -12.13
N LEU A 302 31.99 -2.99 -13.28
CA LEU A 302 32.91 -2.79 -14.42
C LEU A 302 33.90 -1.60 -14.23
N LYS A 303 33.65 -0.70 -13.27
CA LYS A 303 34.57 0.41 -12.95
C LYS A 303 35.48 0.12 -11.78
N SER A 304 35.25 -0.99 -11.07
CA SER A 304 36.05 -1.45 -9.94
C SER A 304 36.96 -2.64 -10.28
N ALA A 305 36.90 -3.15 -11.50
CA ALA A 305 37.78 -4.15 -12.10
C ALA A 305 38.78 -3.48 -13.09
#